data_f967f7eea24bdf7ba975f309d0eeb752
#
_entry.id   f967f7eea24bdf7ba975f309d0eeb752
#
_cell.length_a   1.000
_cell.length_b   1.000
_cell.length_c   1.000
_cell.angle_alpha   90.00
_cell.angle_beta   90.00
_cell.angle_gamma   90.00
#
_symmetry.space_group_name_H-M   'P 1'
#
loop_
_entity.id
_entity.type
_entity.pdbx_description
1 polymer ?
#
loop_
_entity_poly.entity_id
_entity_poly.type
_entity_poly.pdbx_seq_one_letter_code
_entity_poly.pdbx_strand_id
1 'polypeptide(L)'
;MSIAERLLIARLRQREEQAFNEVVRLHGDKVFNLVLRMVGTRAEAEDIAQEVFVTVFKSIETFRGESKFTTWLLRIAANHSKNRIKYLARRSTDKNGLEGAPEASLADQGKAPVQAHFDAPDKMLEAAEMETLMQEAIATLDEEHRLLIVLRDIEELSYEEICEVTGLPEGTLKSRLHRARMALKEHLEDRMK
;
A
#
# COMPACT_ATOMS: atom_id res chain seq x y z
N MET A 1 -13.26 12.48 -13.29
CA MET A 1 -13.55 11.09 -13.77
C MET A 1 -13.77 11.12 -15.27
N SER A 2 -12.99 10.31 -16.03
CA SER A 2 -13.10 10.23 -17.50
C SER A 2 -14.37 9.48 -17.95
N ILE A 3 -14.73 9.62 -19.24
CA ILE A 3 -15.87 8.88 -19.80
C ILE A 3 -15.60 7.37 -19.76
N ALA A 4 -14.37 6.95 -20.08
CA ALA A 4 -13.97 5.55 -20.03
C ALA A 4 -14.09 4.96 -18.60
N GLU A 5 -13.67 5.71 -17.59
CA GLU A 5 -13.77 5.29 -16.20
C GLU A 5 -15.23 5.16 -15.73
N ARG A 6 -16.12 6.09 -16.14
CA ARG A 6 -17.56 5.99 -15.86
C ARG A 6 -18.19 4.76 -16.49
N LEU A 7 -17.82 4.45 -17.74
CA LEU A 7 -18.32 3.27 -18.44
C LEU A 7 -17.84 1.98 -17.76
N LEU A 8 -16.56 1.92 -17.37
CA LEU A 8 -15.99 0.79 -16.64
C LEU A 8 -16.72 0.55 -15.31
N ILE A 9 -16.98 1.62 -14.53
CA ILE A 9 -17.72 1.52 -13.28
C ILE A 9 -19.16 1.06 -13.50
N ALA A 10 -19.83 1.54 -14.56
CA ALA A 10 -21.18 1.10 -14.89
C ALA A 10 -21.23 -0.40 -15.20
N ARG A 11 -20.29 -0.90 -16.00
CA ARG A 11 -20.14 -2.34 -16.30
C ARG A 11 -19.79 -3.15 -15.06
N LEU A 12 -18.94 -2.61 -14.18
CA LEU A 12 -18.58 -3.26 -12.91
C LEU A 12 -19.81 -3.41 -11.98
N ARG A 13 -20.71 -2.41 -11.94
CA ARG A 13 -21.99 -2.50 -11.23
C ARG A 13 -22.93 -3.56 -11.81
N GLN A 14 -22.86 -3.80 -13.10
CA GLN A 14 -23.59 -4.89 -13.76
C GLN A 14 -22.95 -6.26 -13.53
N ARG A 15 -21.90 -6.34 -12.71
CA ARG A 15 -21.19 -7.59 -12.38
C ARG A 15 -20.54 -8.26 -13.58
N GLU A 16 -20.16 -7.49 -14.61
CA GLU A 16 -19.46 -8.02 -15.77
C GLU A 16 -18.06 -8.50 -15.37
N GLU A 17 -17.75 -9.77 -15.62
CA GLU A 17 -16.46 -10.37 -15.31
C GLU A 17 -15.30 -9.65 -16.06
N GLN A 18 -15.53 -9.27 -17.30
CA GLN A 18 -14.54 -8.52 -18.08
C GLN A 18 -14.21 -7.16 -17.48
N ALA A 19 -15.21 -6.45 -16.93
CA ALA A 19 -14.99 -5.17 -16.25
C ALA A 19 -14.19 -5.36 -14.95
N PHE A 20 -14.44 -6.44 -14.21
CA PHE A 20 -13.67 -6.80 -13.03
C PHE A 20 -12.20 -7.08 -13.39
N ASN A 21 -11.95 -7.90 -14.39
CA ASN A 21 -10.60 -8.23 -14.87
C ASN A 21 -9.86 -6.96 -15.36
N GLU A 22 -10.58 -6.05 -16.02
CA GLU A 22 -10.03 -4.76 -16.45
C GLU A 22 -9.62 -3.88 -15.27
N VAL A 23 -10.42 -3.80 -14.20
CA VAL A 23 -10.09 -3.08 -12.96
C VAL A 23 -8.86 -3.68 -12.30
N VAL A 24 -8.77 -5.00 -12.16
CA VAL A 24 -7.60 -5.68 -11.59
C VAL A 24 -6.36 -5.39 -12.42
N ARG A 25 -6.44 -5.45 -13.75
CA ARG A 25 -5.32 -5.14 -14.65
C ARG A 25 -4.85 -3.70 -14.55
N LEU A 26 -5.77 -2.73 -14.42
CA LEU A 26 -5.44 -1.29 -14.36
C LEU A 26 -4.93 -0.83 -13.01
N HIS A 27 -5.33 -1.48 -11.93
CA HIS A 27 -5.08 -1.02 -10.57
C HIS A 27 -4.37 -2.04 -9.68
N GLY A 28 -4.13 -3.25 -10.18
CA GLY A 28 -3.54 -4.35 -9.42
C GLY A 28 -2.19 -4.00 -8.83
N ASP A 29 -1.28 -3.50 -9.66
CA ASP A 29 0.07 -3.12 -9.22
C ASP A 29 0.03 -2.03 -8.14
N LYS A 30 -0.84 -1.04 -8.33
CA LYS A 30 -0.97 0.07 -7.37
C LYS A 30 -1.50 -0.40 -6.02
N VAL A 31 -2.51 -1.26 -6.01
CA VAL A 31 -3.04 -1.88 -4.78
C VAL A 31 -1.99 -2.75 -4.12
N PHE A 32 -1.35 -3.64 -4.90
CA PHE A 32 -0.33 -4.54 -4.40
C PHE A 32 0.85 -3.77 -3.79
N ASN A 33 1.38 -2.75 -4.46
CA ASN A 33 2.50 -1.95 -3.98
C ASN A 33 2.17 -1.24 -2.67
N LEU A 34 0.99 -0.57 -2.58
CA LEU A 34 0.57 0.03 -1.32
C LEU A 34 0.51 -1.01 -0.21
N VAL A 35 -0.15 -2.14 -0.45
CA VAL A 35 -0.30 -3.19 0.56
C VAL A 35 1.06 -3.76 0.97
N LEU A 36 1.95 -4.07 0.01
CA LEU A 36 3.29 -4.59 0.27
C LEU A 36 4.11 -3.64 1.16
N ARG A 37 4.07 -2.34 0.87
CA ARG A 37 4.72 -1.31 1.68
C ARG A 37 4.18 -1.26 3.10
N MET A 38 2.88 -1.51 3.26
CA MET A 38 2.23 -1.50 4.57
C MET A 38 2.57 -2.73 5.40
N VAL A 39 2.49 -3.95 4.83
CA VAL A 39 2.61 -5.20 5.59
C VAL A 39 4.01 -5.82 5.56
N GLY A 40 4.84 -5.48 4.57
CA GLY A 40 6.25 -5.85 4.48
C GLY A 40 6.54 -7.23 3.89
N THR A 41 5.56 -8.11 3.72
CA THR A 41 5.76 -9.44 3.14
C THR A 41 4.91 -9.66 1.91
N ARG A 42 5.51 -10.32 0.89
CA ARG A 42 4.84 -10.56 -0.39
C ARG A 42 3.59 -11.44 -0.25
N ALA A 43 3.70 -12.51 0.53
CA ALA A 43 2.58 -13.45 0.72
C ALA A 43 1.34 -12.75 1.33
N GLU A 44 1.54 -11.97 2.40
CA GLU A 44 0.48 -11.18 3.00
C GLU A 44 -0.07 -10.11 2.03
N ALA A 45 0.79 -9.52 1.22
CA ALA A 45 0.37 -8.50 0.25
C ALA A 45 -0.49 -9.09 -0.87
N GLU A 46 -0.16 -10.28 -1.37
CA GLU A 46 -0.95 -11.00 -2.38
C GLU A 46 -2.34 -11.37 -1.84
N ASP A 47 -2.41 -11.92 -0.62
CA ASP A 47 -3.68 -12.26 0.03
C ASP A 47 -4.55 -11.02 0.23
N ILE A 48 -4.00 -9.95 0.80
CA ILE A 48 -4.74 -8.72 1.06
C ILE A 48 -5.18 -8.05 -0.25
N ALA A 49 -4.34 -8.01 -1.28
CA ALA A 49 -4.71 -7.45 -2.57
C ALA A 49 -5.92 -8.20 -3.17
N GLN A 50 -5.98 -9.51 -3.06
CA GLN A 50 -7.14 -10.30 -3.47
C GLN A 50 -8.38 -9.91 -2.64
N GLU A 51 -8.27 -9.84 -1.32
CA GLU A 51 -9.37 -9.42 -0.43
C GLU A 51 -9.88 -8.00 -0.78
N VAL A 52 -8.98 -7.08 -1.12
CA VAL A 52 -9.32 -5.72 -1.57
C VAL A 52 -10.20 -5.78 -2.82
N PHE A 53 -9.80 -6.52 -3.86
CA PHE A 53 -10.59 -6.62 -5.09
C PHE A 53 -11.93 -7.34 -4.89
N VAL A 54 -11.98 -8.35 -4.03
CA VAL A 54 -13.26 -8.97 -3.61
C VAL A 54 -14.16 -7.95 -2.93
N THR A 55 -13.60 -7.11 -2.05
CA THR A 55 -14.36 -6.04 -1.37
C THR A 55 -14.84 -4.98 -2.36
N VAL A 56 -13.99 -4.55 -3.30
CA VAL A 56 -14.34 -3.62 -4.39
C VAL A 56 -15.54 -4.18 -5.18
N PHE A 57 -15.46 -5.42 -5.62
CA PHE A 57 -16.53 -6.07 -6.37
C PHE A 57 -17.84 -6.14 -5.59
N LYS A 58 -17.77 -6.45 -4.29
CA LYS A 58 -18.96 -6.52 -3.42
C LYS A 58 -19.55 -5.14 -3.14
N SER A 59 -18.72 -4.11 -2.99
CA SER A 59 -19.11 -2.80 -2.50
C SER A 59 -19.19 -1.71 -3.58
N ILE A 60 -19.05 -2.04 -4.85
CA ILE A 60 -19.03 -1.07 -5.97
C ILE A 60 -20.28 -0.16 -6.01
N GLU A 61 -21.41 -0.64 -5.55
CA GLU A 61 -22.63 0.14 -5.44
C GLU A 61 -22.51 1.33 -4.47
N THR A 62 -21.60 1.24 -3.50
CA THR A 62 -21.34 2.32 -2.53
C THR A 62 -20.44 3.43 -3.09
N PHE A 63 -19.79 3.20 -4.21
CA PHE A 63 -18.98 4.22 -4.88
C PHE A 63 -19.91 5.26 -5.54
N ARG A 64 -19.94 6.48 -5.00
CA ARG A 64 -20.84 7.56 -5.46
C ARG A 64 -20.24 8.43 -6.57
N GLY A 65 -18.95 8.29 -6.87
CA GLY A 65 -18.25 9.13 -7.84
C GLY A 65 -17.91 10.53 -7.32
N GLU A 66 -17.96 10.73 -6.01
CA GLU A 66 -17.59 11.98 -5.33
C GLU A 66 -16.08 12.17 -5.29
N SER A 67 -15.32 11.07 -5.40
CA SER A 67 -13.85 11.04 -5.53
C SER A 67 -13.43 10.32 -6.82
N LYS A 68 -12.10 10.29 -7.08
CA LYS A 68 -11.57 9.39 -8.12
C LYS A 68 -11.76 7.94 -7.68
N PHE A 69 -12.04 7.05 -8.65
CA PHE A 69 -12.16 5.62 -8.36
C PHE A 69 -10.90 5.05 -7.69
N THR A 70 -9.72 5.48 -8.16
CA THR A 70 -8.45 5.08 -7.56
C THR A 70 -8.34 5.47 -6.08
N THR A 71 -8.76 6.68 -5.71
CA THR A 71 -8.75 7.16 -4.32
C THR A 71 -9.66 6.31 -3.42
N TRP A 72 -10.86 5.99 -3.91
CA TRP A 72 -11.78 5.10 -3.21
C TRP A 72 -11.23 3.68 -3.04
N LEU A 73 -10.61 3.14 -4.10
CA LEU A 73 -9.94 1.84 -4.09
C LEU A 73 -8.79 1.80 -3.08
N LEU A 74 -7.91 2.81 -3.09
CA LEU A 74 -6.78 2.90 -2.15
C LEU A 74 -7.23 3.07 -0.70
N ARG A 75 -8.39 3.70 -0.45
CA ARG A 75 -9.00 3.72 0.89
C ARG A 75 -9.38 2.32 1.37
N ILE A 76 -9.93 1.49 0.48
CA ILE A 76 -10.22 0.08 0.81
C ILE A 76 -8.92 -0.66 1.11
N ALA A 77 -7.89 -0.51 0.26
CA ALA A 77 -6.60 -1.16 0.44
C ALA A 77 -5.92 -0.75 1.75
N ALA A 78 -5.91 0.56 2.08
CA ALA A 78 -5.38 1.08 3.33
C ALA A 78 -6.09 0.48 4.56
N ASN A 79 -7.43 0.36 4.50
CA ASN A 79 -8.21 -0.21 5.59
C ASN A 79 -7.92 -1.71 5.79
N HIS A 80 -7.83 -2.50 4.71
CA HIS A 80 -7.45 -3.90 4.78
C HIS A 80 -6.06 -4.08 5.36
N SER A 81 -5.07 -3.29 4.89
CA SER A 81 -3.69 -3.32 5.42
C SER A 81 -3.64 -3.00 6.91
N LYS A 82 -4.31 -1.93 7.35
CA LYS A 82 -4.39 -1.56 8.78
C LYS A 82 -5.02 -2.67 9.63
N ASN A 83 -6.10 -3.26 9.16
CA ASN A 83 -6.76 -4.33 9.89
C ASN A 83 -5.86 -5.56 10.02
N ARG A 84 -5.11 -5.90 8.96
CA ARG A 84 -4.16 -7.02 8.97
C ARG A 84 -3.00 -6.75 9.93
N ILE A 85 -2.40 -5.57 9.91
CA ILE A 85 -1.33 -5.19 10.85
C ILE A 85 -1.81 -5.32 12.29
N LYS A 86 -2.99 -4.80 12.62
CA LYS A 86 -3.58 -4.92 13.95
C LYS A 86 -3.87 -6.37 14.35
N TYR A 87 -4.34 -7.19 13.42
CA TYR A 87 -4.55 -8.61 13.66
C TYR A 87 -3.24 -9.34 13.98
N LEU A 88 -2.19 -9.11 13.19
CA LEU A 88 -0.88 -9.72 13.39
C LEU A 88 -0.24 -9.27 14.72
N ALA A 89 -0.34 -8.00 15.07
CA ALA A 89 0.14 -7.48 16.34
C ALA A 89 -0.53 -8.12 17.55
N ARG A 90 -1.86 -8.31 17.52
CA ARG A 90 -2.59 -9.02 18.60
C ARG A 90 -2.15 -10.47 18.69
N ARG A 91 -2.01 -11.16 17.57
CA ARG A 91 -1.61 -12.57 17.54
C ARG A 91 -0.18 -12.78 18.04
N SER A 92 0.73 -11.85 17.81
CA SER A 92 2.09 -11.90 18.37
C SER A 92 2.10 -11.68 19.89
N THR A 93 1.22 -10.82 20.40
CA THR A 93 1.07 -10.60 21.85
C THR A 93 0.51 -11.83 22.55
N ASP A 94 -0.49 -12.48 21.97
CA ASP A 94 -1.08 -13.72 22.50
C ASP A 94 -0.10 -14.91 22.48
N LYS A 95 0.81 -14.96 21.52
CA LYS A 95 1.85 -16.01 21.41
C LYS A 95 3.02 -15.78 22.37
N ASN A 96 3.31 -14.55 22.79
CA ASN A 96 4.36 -14.25 23.76
C ASN A 96 4.01 -14.70 25.21
N GLY A 97 2.79 -15.23 25.42
CA GLY A 97 2.41 -15.98 26.63
C GLY A 97 2.80 -17.47 26.58
N LEU A 98 3.21 -18.02 25.44
CA LEU A 98 3.67 -19.39 25.24
C LEU A 98 4.71 -19.39 24.10
N GLU A 99 5.98 -19.38 24.49
CA GLU A 99 7.20 -19.66 23.71
C GLU A 99 7.25 -19.24 22.24
N GLY A 100 8.23 -18.40 21.90
CA GLY A 100 8.82 -18.22 20.58
C GLY A 100 8.24 -17.09 19.75
N ALA A 101 8.94 -15.95 19.75
CA ALA A 101 8.76 -14.94 18.71
C ALA A 101 8.99 -15.60 17.33
N PRO A 102 8.07 -15.47 16.35
CA PRO A 102 8.47 -15.71 14.99
C PRO A 102 9.33 -14.49 14.59
N GLU A 103 10.63 -14.71 14.41
CA GLU A 103 11.44 -13.83 13.59
C GLU A 103 10.65 -13.55 12.32
N ALA A 104 10.36 -12.28 12.07
CA ALA A 104 9.88 -11.84 10.77
C ALA A 104 11.02 -12.17 9.78
N SER A 105 10.92 -13.35 9.18
CA SER A 105 11.87 -13.81 8.17
C SER A 105 11.71 -12.90 6.97
N LEU A 106 12.59 -11.90 6.85
CA LEU A 106 12.82 -11.08 5.66
C LEU A 106 13.32 -11.89 4.45
N ALA A 107 13.26 -13.24 4.52
CA ALA A 107 13.93 -14.13 3.59
C ALA A 107 13.13 -14.54 2.37
N ASP A 108 11.90 -14.05 2.15
CA ASP A 108 11.18 -14.32 0.90
C ASP A 108 10.92 -13.02 0.13
N GLN A 109 12.00 -12.35 -0.26
CA GLN A 109 11.97 -11.27 -1.23
C GLN A 109 11.85 -11.85 -2.63
N GLY A 110 10.68 -12.35 -2.96
CA GLY A 110 10.30 -12.53 -4.36
C GLY A 110 10.39 -11.16 -5.03
N LYS A 111 11.40 -10.98 -5.89
CA LYS A 111 11.63 -9.75 -6.66
C LYS A 111 10.32 -9.32 -7.31
N ALA A 112 9.76 -8.18 -6.90
CA ALA A 112 8.74 -7.52 -7.67
C ALA A 112 9.32 -7.24 -9.06
N PRO A 113 8.58 -7.44 -10.16
CA PRO A 113 9.05 -7.04 -11.47
C PRO A 113 9.11 -5.52 -11.52
N VAL A 114 10.28 -4.96 -11.25
CA VAL A 114 10.61 -3.61 -11.67
C VAL A 114 10.54 -3.64 -13.19
N GLN A 115 9.72 -2.79 -13.80
CA GLN A 115 9.68 -2.64 -15.25
C GLN A 115 11.11 -2.38 -15.74
N ALA A 116 11.65 -3.39 -16.46
CA ALA A 116 13.01 -3.38 -16.93
C ALA A 116 13.20 -2.25 -17.96
N HIS A 117 13.75 -1.14 -17.53
CA HIS A 117 14.62 -0.37 -18.38
C HIS A 117 15.94 -1.15 -18.43
N PHE A 118 16.50 -1.33 -19.64
CA PHE A 118 17.77 -2.00 -19.87
C PHE A 118 18.93 -1.11 -19.35
N ASP A 119 19.07 -1.07 -18.03
CA ASP A 119 20.24 -0.48 -17.36
C ASP A 119 21.28 -1.57 -17.12
N ALA A 120 22.54 -1.15 -17.01
CA ALA A 120 23.65 -2.07 -16.76
C ALA A 120 23.41 -2.89 -15.46
N PRO A 121 23.86 -4.18 -15.40
CA PRO A 121 23.60 -5.08 -14.27
C PRO A 121 23.97 -4.49 -12.91
N ASP A 122 25.04 -3.70 -12.82
CA ASP A 122 25.48 -3.04 -11.59
C ASP A 122 24.46 -2.02 -11.09
N LYS A 123 23.85 -1.23 -11.99
CA LYS A 123 22.81 -0.26 -11.63
C LYS A 123 21.49 -0.94 -11.19
N MET A 124 21.22 -2.11 -11.73
CA MET A 124 20.05 -2.89 -11.30
C MET A 124 20.24 -3.45 -9.88
N LEU A 125 21.46 -3.85 -9.54
CA LEU A 125 21.78 -4.31 -8.18
C LEU A 125 21.71 -3.15 -7.18
N GLU A 126 22.31 -2.01 -7.48
CA GLU A 126 22.24 -0.81 -6.65
C GLU A 126 20.79 -0.34 -6.43
N ALA A 127 19.96 -0.38 -7.47
CA ALA A 127 18.55 -0.02 -7.37
C ALA A 127 17.75 -1.00 -6.49
N ALA A 128 18.05 -2.31 -6.57
CA ALA A 128 17.40 -3.32 -5.75
C ALA A 128 17.82 -3.23 -4.27
N GLU A 129 19.09 -2.91 -4.00
CA GLU A 129 19.59 -2.67 -2.65
C GLU A 129 18.96 -1.41 -2.04
N MET A 130 18.87 -0.32 -2.81
CA MET A 130 18.21 0.91 -2.39
C MET A 130 16.73 0.69 -2.12
N GLU A 131 16.05 -0.08 -2.96
CA GLU A 131 14.63 -0.44 -2.77
C GLU A 131 14.44 -1.22 -1.47
N THR A 132 15.32 -2.19 -1.19
CA THR A 132 15.30 -2.97 0.05
C THR A 132 15.51 -2.08 1.27
N LEU A 133 16.54 -1.21 1.23
CA LEU A 133 16.83 -0.27 2.29
C LEU A 133 15.63 0.67 2.57
N MET A 134 15.02 1.18 1.51
CA MET A 134 13.84 2.04 1.62
C MET A 134 12.65 1.29 2.24
N GLN A 135 12.41 0.04 1.83
CA GLN A 135 11.34 -0.79 2.39
C GLN A 135 11.56 -1.07 3.89
N GLU A 136 12.79 -1.39 4.27
CA GLU A 136 13.16 -1.59 5.68
C GLU A 136 12.97 -0.30 6.50
N ALA A 137 13.41 0.85 5.98
CA ALA A 137 13.22 2.13 6.65
C ALA A 137 11.73 2.49 6.81
N ILE A 138 10.92 2.27 5.78
CA ILE A 138 9.46 2.46 5.85
C ILE A 138 8.83 1.53 6.88
N ALA A 139 9.31 0.29 7.00
CA ALA A 139 8.79 -0.69 7.94
C ALA A 139 9.03 -0.31 9.42
N THR A 140 10.01 0.54 9.72
CA THR A 140 10.25 1.04 11.09
C THR A 140 9.25 2.10 11.55
N LEU A 141 8.58 2.77 10.61
CA LEU A 141 7.57 3.76 10.93
C LEU A 141 6.34 3.10 11.56
N ASP A 142 5.66 3.83 12.45
CA ASP A 142 4.33 3.42 12.88
C ASP A 142 3.33 3.36 11.70
N GLU A 143 2.23 2.64 11.89
CA GLU A 143 1.23 2.37 10.85
C GLU A 143 0.70 3.64 10.17
N GLU A 144 0.46 4.71 10.96
CA GLU A 144 -0.12 5.95 10.42
C GLU A 144 0.93 6.73 9.60
N HIS A 145 2.15 6.89 10.12
CA HIS A 145 3.24 7.57 9.40
C HIS A 145 3.63 6.81 8.14
N ARG A 146 3.71 5.47 8.22
CA ARG A 146 3.98 4.60 7.08
C ARG A 146 2.96 4.83 5.96
N LEU A 147 1.66 4.79 6.28
CA LEU A 147 0.61 5.02 5.29
C LEU A 147 0.74 6.39 4.61
N LEU A 148 1.04 7.45 5.37
CA LEU A 148 1.18 8.79 4.81
C LEU A 148 2.36 8.91 3.85
N ILE A 149 3.51 8.32 4.18
CA ILE A 149 4.68 8.26 3.29
C ILE A 149 4.33 7.50 2.01
N VAL A 150 3.71 6.32 2.13
CA VAL A 150 3.33 5.50 0.97
C VAL A 150 2.37 6.27 0.07
N LEU A 151 1.31 6.85 0.61
CA LEU A 151 0.32 7.58 -0.20
C LEU A 151 0.90 8.84 -0.86
N ARG A 152 1.76 9.59 -0.15
CA ARG A 152 2.26 10.86 -0.65
C ARG A 152 3.51 10.73 -1.50
N ASP A 153 4.51 9.99 -1.01
CA ASP A 153 5.87 10.02 -1.58
C ASP A 153 6.10 8.86 -2.56
N ILE A 154 5.29 7.78 -2.50
CA ILE A 154 5.37 6.65 -3.42
C ILE A 154 4.21 6.68 -4.44
N GLU A 155 2.96 6.83 -3.96
CA GLU A 155 1.77 6.83 -4.81
C GLU A 155 1.42 8.22 -5.37
N GLU A 156 2.15 9.26 -4.96
CA GLU A 156 2.06 10.65 -5.44
C GLU A 156 0.67 11.29 -5.33
N LEU A 157 -0.17 10.84 -4.36
CA LEU A 157 -1.49 11.41 -4.16
C LEU A 157 -1.41 12.87 -3.73
N SER A 158 -2.41 13.65 -4.13
CA SER A 158 -2.59 15.02 -3.61
C SER A 158 -3.00 15.01 -2.14
N TYR A 159 -2.86 16.13 -1.44
CA TYR A 159 -3.29 16.22 -0.04
C TYR A 159 -4.79 15.97 0.10
N GLU A 160 -5.60 16.47 -0.83
CA GLU A 160 -7.04 16.25 -0.87
C GLU A 160 -7.36 14.75 -0.98
N GLU A 161 -6.69 14.04 -1.90
CA GLU A 161 -6.87 12.60 -2.07
C GLU A 161 -6.45 11.81 -0.83
N ILE A 162 -5.35 12.21 -0.17
CA ILE A 162 -4.90 11.57 1.08
C ILE A 162 -5.89 11.83 2.21
N CYS A 163 -6.46 13.04 2.31
CA CYS A 163 -7.53 13.34 3.27
C CYS A 163 -8.75 12.43 3.02
N GLU A 164 -9.13 12.20 1.77
CA GLU A 164 -10.22 11.28 1.42
C GLU A 164 -9.91 9.82 1.79
N VAL A 165 -8.66 9.36 1.57
CA VAL A 165 -8.22 7.99 1.93
C VAL A 165 -8.18 7.79 3.43
N THR A 166 -7.62 8.77 4.16
CA THR A 166 -7.30 8.61 5.60
C THR A 166 -8.38 9.14 6.54
N GLY A 167 -9.24 10.06 6.04
CA GLY A 167 -10.20 10.81 6.86
C GLY A 167 -9.57 11.92 7.72
N LEU A 168 -8.28 12.21 7.54
CA LEU A 168 -7.58 13.24 8.32
C LEU A 168 -7.88 14.64 7.77
N PRO A 169 -8.04 15.65 8.66
CA PRO A 169 -8.02 17.03 8.23
C PRO A 169 -6.66 17.42 7.63
N GLU A 170 -6.63 18.29 6.62
CA GLU A 170 -5.42 18.66 5.89
C GLU A 170 -4.29 19.22 6.79
N GLY A 171 -4.62 20.03 7.79
CA GLY A 171 -3.64 20.54 8.76
C GLY A 171 -2.99 19.43 9.58
N THR A 172 -3.77 18.42 9.97
CA THR A 172 -3.28 17.23 10.68
C THR A 172 -2.42 16.38 9.76
N LEU A 173 -2.85 16.20 8.52
CA LEU A 173 -2.09 15.48 7.49
C LEU A 173 -0.71 16.10 7.29
N LYS A 174 -0.63 17.42 7.05
CA LYS A 174 0.65 18.12 6.84
C LYS A 174 1.62 17.94 8.02
N SER A 175 1.12 18.09 9.24
CA SER A 175 1.96 17.97 10.44
C SER A 175 2.43 16.52 10.69
N ARG A 176 1.58 15.52 10.44
CA ARG A 176 1.95 14.10 10.56
C ARG A 176 2.92 13.68 9.45
N LEU A 177 2.68 14.10 8.21
CA LEU A 177 3.57 13.80 7.09
C LEU A 177 4.97 14.39 7.31
N HIS A 178 5.06 15.62 7.84
CA HIS A 178 6.35 16.21 8.21
C HIS A 178 7.08 15.34 9.25
N ARG A 179 6.40 14.93 10.32
CA ARG A 179 7.00 14.05 11.34
C ARG A 179 7.41 12.70 10.77
N ALA A 180 6.58 12.11 9.91
CA ALA A 180 6.87 10.85 9.24
C ALA A 180 8.16 10.93 8.40
N ARG A 181 8.33 12.03 7.64
CA ARG A 181 9.54 12.26 6.84
C ARG A 181 10.78 12.47 7.71
N MET A 182 10.64 13.16 8.85
CA MET A 182 11.76 13.34 9.79
C MET A 182 12.20 12.01 10.39
N ALA A 183 11.25 11.18 10.84
CA ALA A 183 11.55 9.85 11.36
C ALA A 183 12.21 8.93 10.31
N LEU A 184 11.70 8.96 9.06
CA LEU A 184 12.29 8.22 7.95
C LEU A 184 13.72 8.65 7.66
N LYS A 185 13.96 9.98 7.63
CA LYS A 185 15.28 10.55 7.40
C LYS A 185 16.28 10.12 8.48
N GLU A 186 15.93 10.25 9.76
CA GLU A 186 16.76 9.85 10.89
C GLU A 186 17.17 8.37 10.77
N HIS A 187 16.23 7.51 10.43
CA HIS A 187 16.50 6.09 10.26
C HIS A 187 17.42 5.77 9.08
N LEU A 188 17.28 6.47 7.96
CA LEU A 188 18.16 6.31 6.80
C LEU A 188 19.57 6.84 7.07
N GLU A 189 19.72 8.00 7.74
CA GLU A 189 21.01 8.56 8.10
C GLU A 189 21.81 7.65 9.04
N ASP A 190 21.17 6.96 9.95
CA ASP A 190 21.83 6.02 10.88
C ASP A 190 22.33 4.75 10.17
N ARG A 191 21.68 4.32 9.08
CA ARG A 191 22.10 3.15 8.29
C ARG A 191 23.17 3.46 7.24
N MET A 192 23.33 4.72 6.85
CA MET A 192 24.32 5.16 5.86
C MET A 192 25.67 5.56 6.50
N LYS A 193 25.78 5.53 7.83
CA LYS A 193 27.02 5.75 8.59
C LYS A 193 27.80 4.46 8.77
#